data_4fc403f7a3088f122d4332392933804e
#
_entry.id   4fc403f7a3088f122d4332392933804e
#
_cell.length_a   1.000
_cell.length_b   1.000
_cell.length_c   1.000
_cell.angle_alpha   90.00
_cell.angle_beta   90.00
_cell.angle_gamma   90.00
#
_symmetry.space_group_name_H-M   'P 1'
#
loop_
_entity.id
_entity.type
_entity.pdbx_description
1 polymer ?
#
loop_
_entity_poly.entity_id
_entity_poly.type
_entity_poly.pdbx_seq_one_letter_code
_entity_poly.pdbx_strand_id
1 'polypeptide(L)'
;MEPLEKVAEYLVASDNRETRNQNSKVSIAKVSGSRELDMDIIIPHNRFSDLPVLKILDANIEVIADLITAHTTTLVFANTRKMTETLVQRLRPHLGDLIAGHHGSMDKKIRLDVEKKLKHGHLRAVVTSSSLEMGIDIGSVDLVVQVGSPGDIATALQRIGRAGHHVGGIPRARFLPSSVDDLLELAALQSAIQKGEMDILRFPENCLDVVAQFM
;
A
#
# COMPACT_ATOMS: atom_id res chain seq x y z
N MET A 1 -2.39 5.55 -12.92
CA MET A 1 -2.20 4.84 -14.20
C MET A 1 -2.33 5.84 -15.31
N GLU A 2 -1.35 5.92 -16.19
CA GLU A 2 -1.37 6.77 -17.39
C GLU A 2 -0.85 5.95 -18.58
N PRO A 3 -1.24 6.24 -19.83
CA PRO A 3 -2.23 7.25 -20.21
C PRO A 3 -3.68 6.76 -20.02
N LEU A 4 -4.59 7.64 -19.60
CA LEU A 4 -6.01 7.32 -19.37
C LEU A 4 -6.71 6.84 -20.65
N GLU A 5 -6.29 7.32 -21.80
CA GLU A 5 -6.78 6.92 -23.11
C GLU A 5 -6.61 5.42 -23.36
N LYS A 6 -5.43 4.86 -23.03
CA LYS A 6 -5.18 3.41 -23.13
C LYS A 6 -6.04 2.58 -22.18
N VAL A 7 -6.32 3.09 -20.98
CA VAL A 7 -7.23 2.43 -20.04
C VAL A 7 -8.64 2.42 -20.60
N ALA A 8 -9.09 3.55 -21.17
CA ALA A 8 -10.39 3.66 -21.81
C ALA A 8 -10.53 2.71 -23.02
N GLU A 9 -9.52 2.67 -23.88
CA GLU A 9 -9.47 1.72 -25.03
C GLU A 9 -9.56 0.27 -24.58
N TYR A 10 -8.83 -0.11 -23.51
CA TYR A 10 -8.87 -1.46 -22.97
C TYR A 10 -10.26 -1.85 -22.44
N LEU A 11 -10.93 -0.94 -21.73
CA LEU A 11 -12.27 -1.17 -21.19
C LEU A 11 -13.33 -1.36 -22.30
N VAL A 12 -13.17 -0.66 -23.42
CA VAL A 12 -14.12 -0.77 -24.55
C VAL A 12 -13.79 -1.95 -25.46
N ALA A 13 -12.49 -2.28 -25.64
CA ALA A 13 -12.07 -3.39 -26.49
C ALA A 13 -12.50 -4.77 -25.96
N SER A 14 -12.78 -4.88 -24.65
CA SER A 14 -13.25 -6.13 -24.03
C SER A 14 -14.69 -6.49 -24.43
N ASP A 15 -15.48 -5.53 -24.90
CA ASP A 15 -16.92 -5.74 -25.16
C ASP A 15 -17.25 -6.04 -26.63
N ASN A 16 -16.29 -5.96 -27.57
CA ASN A 16 -16.59 -5.99 -29.02
C ASN A 16 -15.61 -6.81 -29.85
N ARG A 17 -15.58 -8.14 -29.69
CA ARG A 17 -14.99 -9.01 -30.74
C ARG A 17 -15.88 -9.19 -31.98
N GLU A 18 -17.17 -8.84 -31.95
CA GLU A 18 -18.09 -9.08 -33.07
C GLU A 18 -18.76 -7.85 -33.70
N THR A 19 -18.68 -6.66 -33.08
CA THR A 19 -19.28 -5.46 -33.72
C THR A 19 -18.35 -4.27 -33.56
N ARG A 20 -17.52 -4.00 -34.59
CA ARG A 20 -16.90 -2.68 -34.81
C ARG A 20 -17.99 -1.63 -35.05
N ASN A 21 -18.76 -1.31 -34.03
CA ASN A 21 -19.67 -0.19 -34.11
C ASN A 21 -18.94 1.06 -33.62
N GLN A 22 -18.65 1.98 -34.54
CA GLN A 22 -17.88 3.19 -34.44
C GLN A 22 -18.43 4.24 -33.44
N ASN A 23 -19.38 3.90 -32.57
CA ASN A 23 -20.10 4.87 -31.73
C ASN A 23 -20.01 4.67 -30.22
N SER A 24 -19.15 3.81 -29.70
CA SER A 24 -18.91 3.77 -28.26
C SER A 24 -17.98 4.93 -27.84
N LYS A 25 -18.57 6.10 -27.61
CA LYS A 25 -17.85 7.25 -27.08
C LYS A 25 -17.55 7.04 -25.60
N VAL A 26 -16.30 6.76 -25.26
CA VAL A 26 -15.83 6.82 -23.89
C VAL A 26 -15.54 8.27 -23.53
N SER A 27 -16.15 8.74 -22.47
CA SER A 27 -15.85 10.06 -21.93
C SER A 27 -14.94 9.92 -20.72
N ILE A 28 -13.78 10.54 -20.77
CA ILE A 28 -12.82 10.56 -19.65
C ILE A 28 -13.08 11.83 -18.85
N ALA A 29 -13.58 11.68 -17.61
CA ALA A 29 -13.69 12.79 -16.67
C ALA A 29 -12.44 12.84 -15.80
N LYS A 30 -11.54 13.79 -16.07
CA LYS A 30 -10.35 14.03 -15.25
C LYS A 30 -10.65 15.13 -14.25
N VAL A 31 -10.76 14.77 -12.97
CA VAL A 31 -10.85 15.74 -11.89
C VAL A 31 -9.44 16.06 -11.42
N SER A 32 -8.95 17.25 -11.73
CA SER A 32 -7.68 17.75 -11.25
C SER A 32 -7.85 18.31 -9.82
N GLY A 33 -7.29 17.62 -8.84
CA GLY A 33 -7.16 18.09 -7.47
C GLY A 33 -5.85 17.55 -6.91
N SER A 34 -4.91 18.43 -6.56
CA SER A 34 -3.77 18.05 -5.75
C SER A 34 -4.26 17.83 -4.32
N ARG A 35 -4.37 16.57 -3.89
CA ARG A 35 -4.60 16.28 -2.47
C ARG A 35 -3.26 16.42 -1.75
N GLU A 36 -3.24 17.25 -0.73
CA GLU A 36 -2.08 17.34 0.16
C GLU A 36 -1.79 15.97 0.79
N LEU A 37 -0.53 15.55 0.79
CA LEU A 37 -0.07 14.30 1.38
C LEU A 37 1.00 14.60 2.42
N ASP A 38 0.82 14.12 3.65
CA ASP A 38 1.85 14.11 4.68
C ASP A 38 2.64 12.81 4.58
N MET A 39 3.65 12.80 3.71
CA MET A 39 4.50 11.63 3.42
C MET A 39 5.95 11.91 3.79
N ASP A 40 6.55 11.03 4.59
CA ASP A 40 7.95 11.14 5.00
C ASP A 40 8.64 9.78 5.01
N ILE A 41 9.98 9.79 4.81
CA ILE A 41 10.85 8.62 4.90
C ILE A 41 11.63 8.72 6.21
N ILE A 42 11.42 7.74 7.10
CA ILE A 42 12.09 7.69 8.39
C ILE A 42 13.28 6.74 8.30
N ILE A 43 14.48 7.27 8.52
CA ILE A 43 15.72 6.49 8.61
C ILE A 43 16.03 6.30 10.09
N PRO A 44 15.86 5.10 10.66
CA PRO A 44 15.95 4.90 12.10
C PRO A 44 17.36 4.99 12.65
N HIS A 45 18.39 5.07 11.81
CA HIS A 45 19.78 5.10 12.23
C HIS A 45 20.68 5.88 11.26
N ASN A 46 21.56 6.77 11.80
CA ASN A 46 22.44 7.64 11.00
C ASN A 46 23.48 6.90 10.13
N ARG A 47 23.77 5.63 10.44
CA ARG A 47 24.69 4.76 9.68
C ARG A 47 23.94 3.56 9.11
N PHE A 48 22.84 3.83 8.45
CA PHE A 48 21.96 2.82 7.89
C PHE A 48 22.68 1.84 6.95
N SER A 49 23.63 2.33 6.13
CA SER A 49 24.40 1.51 5.19
C SER A 49 25.32 0.49 5.86
N ASP A 50 25.71 0.74 7.11
CA ASP A 50 26.71 -0.08 7.83
C ASP A 50 26.04 -1.16 8.70
N LEU A 51 24.71 -1.15 8.78
CA LEU A 51 23.97 -2.09 9.63
C LEU A 51 23.63 -3.40 8.92
N PRO A 52 23.81 -4.55 9.59
CA PRO A 52 23.19 -5.80 9.14
C PRO A 52 21.68 -5.67 9.06
N VAL A 53 21.06 -6.35 8.09
CA VAL A 53 19.59 -6.30 7.85
C VAL A 53 18.76 -6.54 9.13
N LEU A 54 19.19 -7.45 10.00
CA LEU A 54 18.51 -7.71 11.27
C LEU A 54 18.52 -6.49 12.21
N LYS A 55 19.59 -5.72 12.22
CA LYS A 55 19.70 -4.50 13.03
C LYS A 55 18.83 -3.37 12.47
N ILE A 56 18.70 -3.29 11.16
CA ILE A 56 17.76 -2.37 10.50
C ILE A 56 16.33 -2.72 10.90
N LEU A 57 15.97 -4.01 10.89
CA LEU A 57 14.65 -4.46 11.31
C LEU A 57 14.38 -4.13 12.78
N ASP A 58 15.35 -4.38 13.68
CA ASP A 58 15.21 -4.06 15.11
C ASP A 58 14.97 -2.55 15.32
N ALA A 59 15.74 -1.70 14.65
CA ALA A 59 15.56 -0.25 14.71
C ALA A 59 14.20 0.20 14.14
N ASN A 60 13.73 -0.42 13.05
CA ASN A 60 12.41 -0.16 12.49
C ASN A 60 11.29 -0.55 13.46
N ILE A 61 11.43 -1.63 14.23
CA ILE A 61 10.43 -2.07 15.22
C ILE A 61 10.18 -1.01 16.28
N GLU A 62 11.23 -0.41 16.84
CA GLU A 62 11.11 0.66 17.84
C GLU A 62 10.37 1.86 17.26
N VAL A 63 10.77 2.32 16.07
CA VAL A 63 10.09 3.44 15.39
C VAL A 63 8.62 3.14 15.10
N ILE A 64 8.30 1.92 14.63
CA ILE A 64 6.92 1.52 14.34
C ILE A 64 6.09 1.49 15.62
N ALA A 65 6.64 0.97 16.73
CA ALA A 65 5.95 0.93 18.00
C ALA A 65 5.62 2.34 18.51
N ASP A 66 6.56 3.28 18.41
CA ASP A 66 6.36 4.68 18.77
C ASP A 66 5.30 5.34 17.90
N LEU A 67 5.36 5.13 16.57
CA LEU A 67 4.36 5.64 15.63
C LEU A 67 2.95 5.11 15.95
N ILE A 68 2.80 3.81 16.23
CA ILE A 68 1.50 3.22 16.59
C ILE A 68 1.00 3.80 17.92
N THR A 69 1.89 4.00 18.87
CA THR A 69 1.53 4.57 20.18
C THR A 69 1.09 6.03 20.09
N ALA A 70 1.65 6.79 19.17
CA ALA A 70 1.32 8.19 18.93
C ALA A 70 0.01 8.40 18.13
N HIS A 71 -0.55 7.34 17.50
CA HIS A 71 -1.75 7.42 16.67
C HIS A 71 -2.86 6.51 17.18
N THR A 72 -4.11 6.78 16.81
CA THR A 72 -5.27 5.99 17.24
C THR A 72 -5.37 4.70 16.46
N THR A 73 -5.23 4.76 15.13
CA THR A 73 -5.36 3.63 14.22
C THR A 73 -4.27 3.66 13.15
N THR A 74 -3.45 2.63 13.10
CA THR A 74 -2.33 2.53 12.17
C THR A 74 -2.44 1.28 11.31
N LEU A 75 -2.28 1.43 9.98
CA LEU A 75 -2.02 0.31 9.08
C LEU A 75 -0.53 0.22 8.79
N VAL A 76 0.06 -0.95 9.04
CA VAL A 76 1.45 -1.24 8.72
C VAL A 76 1.50 -2.17 7.52
N PHE A 77 1.95 -1.68 6.37
CA PHE A 77 2.13 -2.48 5.17
C PHE A 77 3.50 -3.12 5.11
N ALA A 78 3.53 -4.40 4.79
CA ALA A 78 4.73 -5.19 4.51
C ALA A 78 4.61 -5.85 3.14
N ASN A 79 5.73 -6.08 2.46
CA ASN A 79 5.70 -6.61 1.08
C ASN A 79 5.43 -8.12 1.01
N THR A 80 5.59 -8.85 2.12
CA THR A 80 5.38 -10.30 2.16
C THR A 80 4.59 -10.73 3.39
N ARG A 81 3.88 -11.88 3.28
CA ARG A 81 3.19 -12.51 4.40
C ARG A 81 4.15 -12.83 5.55
N LYS A 82 5.33 -13.37 5.23
CA LYS A 82 6.36 -13.67 6.23
C LYS A 82 6.77 -12.43 7.02
N MET A 83 6.97 -11.29 6.32
CA MET A 83 7.30 -10.04 6.99
C MET A 83 6.14 -9.54 7.84
N THR A 84 4.88 -9.67 7.38
CA THR A 84 3.68 -9.35 8.18
C THR A 84 3.68 -10.11 9.52
N GLU A 85 3.90 -11.43 9.48
CA GLU A 85 3.96 -12.25 10.69
C GLU A 85 5.14 -11.89 11.59
N THR A 86 6.32 -11.64 10.99
CA THR A 86 7.52 -11.22 11.72
C THR A 86 7.30 -9.90 12.44
N LEU A 87 6.71 -8.91 11.77
CA LEU A 87 6.42 -7.60 12.37
C LEU A 87 5.41 -7.74 13.51
N VAL A 88 4.34 -8.50 13.34
CA VAL A 88 3.37 -8.76 14.43
C VAL A 88 4.05 -9.40 15.63
N GLN A 89 4.87 -10.43 15.40
CA GLN A 89 5.58 -11.12 16.48
C GLN A 89 6.54 -10.17 17.22
N ARG A 90 7.26 -9.32 16.49
CA ARG A 90 8.23 -8.37 17.04
C ARG A 90 7.59 -7.18 17.75
N LEU A 91 6.43 -6.71 17.27
CA LEU A 91 5.70 -5.57 17.84
C LEU A 91 4.81 -5.98 19.04
N ARG A 92 4.45 -7.25 19.15
CA ARG A 92 3.60 -7.75 20.25
C ARG A 92 4.15 -7.47 21.67
N PRO A 93 5.45 -7.56 21.94
CA PRO A 93 5.99 -7.17 23.25
C PRO A 93 5.74 -5.71 23.62
N HIS A 94 5.62 -4.81 22.64
CA HIS A 94 5.37 -3.37 22.85
C HIS A 94 3.87 -3.04 22.95
N LEU A 95 3.02 -3.78 22.25
CA LEU A 95 1.63 -3.41 22.00
C LEU A 95 0.60 -4.42 22.55
N GLY A 96 1.05 -5.60 22.96
CA GLY A 96 0.18 -6.66 23.45
C GLY A 96 -0.86 -7.11 22.42
N ASP A 97 -2.12 -7.18 22.83
CA ASP A 97 -3.24 -7.59 21.99
C ASP A 97 -3.84 -6.46 21.14
N LEU A 98 -3.24 -5.28 21.17
CA LEU A 98 -3.68 -4.13 20.37
C LEU A 98 -3.20 -4.20 18.92
N ILE A 99 -2.43 -5.23 18.56
CA ILE A 99 -1.90 -5.47 17.21
C ILE A 99 -2.33 -6.83 16.68
N ALA A 100 -2.68 -6.88 15.40
CA ALA A 100 -3.00 -8.13 14.68
C ALA A 100 -2.38 -8.13 13.28
N GLY A 101 -2.22 -9.34 12.71
CA GLY A 101 -1.83 -9.52 11.31
C GLY A 101 -3.05 -9.72 10.42
N HIS A 102 -2.93 -9.33 9.14
CA HIS A 102 -3.95 -9.57 8.12
C HIS A 102 -3.31 -9.87 6.77
N HIS A 103 -3.50 -11.06 6.24
CA HIS A 103 -3.00 -11.44 4.91
C HIS A 103 -3.85 -12.54 4.26
N GLY A 104 -3.76 -12.69 2.95
CA GLY A 104 -4.62 -13.56 2.16
C GLY A 104 -4.58 -15.06 2.51
N SER A 105 -3.52 -15.54 3.19
CA SER A 105 -3.41 -16.95 3.61
C SER A 105 -4.08 -17.25 4.95
N MET A 106 -4.60 -16.24 5.65
CA MET A 106 -5.34 -16.45 6.91
C MET A 106 -6.75 -16.93 6.60
N ASP A 107 -7.34 -17.68 7.57
CA ASP A 107 -8.75 -18.06 7.49
C ASP A 107 -9.65 -16.82 7.34
N LYS A 108 -10.69 -16.93 6.53
CA LYS A 108 -11.62 -15.84 6.26
C LYS A 108 -12.29 -15.30 7.54
N LYS A 109 -12.61 -16.18 8.50
CA LYS A 109 -13.24 -15.77 9.77
C LYS A 109 -12.29 -14.93 10.60
N ILE A 110 -11.01 -15.31 10.66
CA ILE A 110 -9.98 -14.57 11.39
C ILE A 110 -9.78 -13.19 10.75
N ARG A 111 -9.71 -13.09 9.41
CA ARG A 111 -9.59 -11.82 8.73
C ARG A 111 -10.74 -10.88 9.03
N LEU A 112 -11.99 -11.38 8.92
CA LEU A 112 -13.19 -10.60 9.25
C LEU A 112 -13.23 -10.17 10.73
N ASP A 113 -12.71 -10.98 11.66
CA ASP A 113 -12.61 -10.60 13.07
C ASP A 113 -11.60 -9.46 13.27
N VAL A 114 -10.43 -9.53 12.63
CA VAL A 114 -9.42 -8.46 12.65
C VAL A 114 -9.98 -7.15 12.07
N GLU A 115 -10.66 -7.21 10.93
CA GLU A 115 -11.30 -6.06 10.30
C GLU A 115 -12.33 -5.41 11.23
N LYS A 116 -13.20 -6.21 11.86
CA LYS A 116 -14.19 -5.74 12.84
C LYS A 116 -13.52 -5.10 14.05
N LYS A 117 -12.51 -5.75 14.62
CA LYS A 117 -11.79 -5.23 15.79
C LYS A 117 -11.09 -3.91 15.49
N LEU A 118 -10.50 -3.77 14.29
CA LEU A 118 -9.91 -2.51 13.84
C LEU A 118 -10.98 -1.42 13.73
N LYS A 119 -12.08 -1.71 13.05
CA LYS A 119 -13.19 -0.76 12.83
C LYS A 119 -13.81 -0.27 14.14
N HIS A 120 -13.87 -1.11 15.17
CA HIS A 120 -14.43 -0.75 16.48
C HIS A 120 -13.37 -0.18 17.45
N GLY A 121 -12.13 0.03 17.01
CA GLY A 121 -11.06 0.58 17.86
C GLY A 121 -10.54 -0.39 18.93
N HIS A 122 -10.80 -1.69 18.79
CA HIS A 122 -10.23 -2.71 19.66
C HIS A 122 -8.79 -3.07 19.31
N LEU A 123 -8.34 -2.70 18.10
CA LEU A 123 -6.95 -2.77 17.66
C LEU A 123 -6.44 -1.37 17.39
N ARG A 124 -5.20 -1.10 17.78
CA ARG A 124 -4.46 0.11 17.44
C ARG A 124 -3.73 -0.01 16.12
N ALA A 125 -3.30 -1.23 15.78
CA ALA A 125 -2.60 -1.47 14.54
C ALA A 125 -2.97 -2.80 13.90
N VAL A 126 -2.96 -2.81 12.57
CA VAL A 126 -2.98 -4.04 11.77
C VAL A 126 -1.77 -4.03 10.83
N VAL A 127 -0.98 -5.10 10.90
CA VAL A 127 0.10 -5.35 9.94
C VAL A 127 -0.48 -6.17 8.80
N THR A 128 -0.29 -5.71 7.57
CA THR A 128 -0.90 -6.33 6.40
C THR A 128 0.08 -6.42 5.22
N SER A 129 -0.18 -7.34 4.30
CA SER A 129 0.45 -7.31 2.98
C SER A 129 -0.41 -6.52 1.99
N SER A 130 -0.84 -7.13 0.88
CA SER A 130 -1.73 -6.49 -0.11
C SER A 130 -3.22 -6.57 0.23
N SER A 131 -3.61 -7.35 1.25
CA SER A 131 -5.02 -7.70 1.50
C SER A 131 -5.90 -6.54 2.00
N LEU A 132 -5.32 -5.44 2.47
CA LEU A 132 -6.04 -4.21 2.87
C LEU A 132 -5.74 -3.01 1.96
N GLU A 133 -5.14 -3.23 0.80
CA GLU A 133 -4.89 -2.17 -0.19
C GLU A 133 -6.19 -1.68 -0.84
N MET A 134 -7.17 -2.56 -1.02
CA MET A 134 -8.38 -2.28 -1.80
C MET A 134 -9.66 -2.41 -0.96
N GLY A 135 -10.52 -1.40 -1.10
CA GLY A 135 -11.98 -1.45 -0.97
C GLY A 135 -12.64 -1.97 0.31
N ILE A 136 -11.91 -2.33 1.36
CA ILE A 136 -12.49 -2.83 2.60
C ILE A 136 -12.79 -1.66 3.53
N ASP A 137 -14.00 -1.63 4.07
CA ASP A 137 -14.41 -0.65 5.08
C ASP A 137 -13.87 -1.04 6.47
N ILE A 138 -12.69 -0.55 6.77
CA ILE A 138 -11.97 -0.78 8.02
C ILE A 138 -12.08 0.38 9.02
N GLY A 139 -12.92 1.38 8.69
CA GLY A 139 -13.06 2.57 9.49
C GLY A 139 -11.99 3.63 9.23
N SER A 140 -11.86 4.59 10.15
CA SER A 140 -10.89 5.67 10.04
C SER A 140 -9.48 5.20 10.37
N VAL A 141 -8.54 5.43 9.48
CA VAL A 141 -7.11 5.16 9.65
C VAL A 141 -6.38 6.50 9.75
N ASP A 142 -5.60 6.69 10.80
CA ASP A 142 -4.87 7.95 11.05
C ASP A 142 -3.51 7.95 10.38
N LEU A 143 -2.84 6.79 10.34
CA LEU A 143 -1.49 6.65 9.82
C LEU A 143 -1.35 5.37 8.99
N VAL A 144 -0.66 5.49 7.88
CA VAL A 144 -0.10 4.36 7.14
C VAL A 144 1.40 4.31 7.37
N VAL A 145 1.91 3.13 7.74
CA VAL A 145 3.34 2.84 7.80
C VAL A 145 3.66 1.83 6.72
N GLN A 146 4.67 2.10 5.92
CA GLN A 146 5.15 1.19 4.88
C GLN A 146 6.55 0.71 5.22
N VAL A 147 6.75 -0.60 5.34
CA VAL A 147 8.05 -1.23 5.60
C VAL A 147 8.60 -1.78 4.28
N GLY A 148 9.76 -1.27 3.87
CA GLY A 148 10.33 -1.51 2.54
C GLY A 148 9.67 -0.73 1.42
N SER A 149 10.24 -0.77 0.22
CA SER A 149 9.64 -0.13 -0.96
C SER A 149 8.37 -0.84 -1.42
N PRO A 150 7.28 -0.14 -1.77
CA PRO A 150 6.09 -0.74 -2.35
C PRO A 150 6.29 -1.21 -3.80
N GLY A 151 7.40 -0.80 -4.45
CA GLY A 151 7.80 -1.18 -5.80
C GLY A 151 7.23 -0.29 -6.91
N ASP A 152 6.07 0.33 -6.73
CA ASP A 152 5.45 1.21 -7.72
C ASP A 152 4.65 2.36 -7.08
N ILE A 153 4.42 3.43 -7.87
CA ILE A 153 3.74 4.66 -7.42
C ILE A 153 2.26 4.39 -7.14
N ALA A 154 1.62 3.58 -7.97
CA ALA A 154 0.19 3.29 -7.84
C ALA A 154 -0.10 2.56 -6.53
N THR A 155 0.70 1.53 -6.20
CA THR A 155 0.62 0.80 -4.92
C THR A 155 0.87 1.73 -3.73
N ALA A 156 1.90 2.59 -3.81
CA ALA A 156 2.17 3.57 -2.76
C ALA A 156 0.95 4.47 -2.49
N LEU A 157 0.39 5.06 -3.54
CA LEU A 157 -0.77 5.96 -3.43
C LEU A 157 -2.03 5.24 -2.95
N GLN A 158 -2.26 3.98 -3.34
CA GLN A 158 -3.36 3.16 -2.85
C GLN A 158 -3.23 2.88 -1.35
N ARG A 159 -2.02 2.57 -0.87
CA ARG A 159 -1.74 2.36 0.56
C ARG A 159 -1.88 3.64 1.35
N ILE A 160 -1.25 4.73 0.92
CA ILE A 160 -1.39 6.07 1.53
C ILE A 160 -2.87 6.48 1.60
N GLY A 161 -3.62 6.21 0.53
CA GLY A 161 -5.05 6.49 0.44
C GLY A 161 -5.91 5.76 1.47
N ARG A 162 -5.40 4.79 2.21
CA ARG A 162 -6.10 4.18 3.37
C ARG A 162 -6.16 5.12 4.56
N ALA A 163 -5.23 6.07 4.71
CA ALA A 163 -5.28 7.10 5.72
C ALA A 163 -6.14 8.30 5.28
N GLY A 164 -6.68 9.02 6.26
CA GLY A 164 -7.38 10.29 6.02
C GLY A 164 -8.70 10.16 5.25
N HIS A 165 -9.45 9.07 5.43
CA HIS A 165 -10.72 8.82 4.74
C HIS A 165 -11.89 9.77 5.11
N HIS A 166 -11.68 10.75 5.97
CA HIS A 166 -12.68 11.77 6.26
C HIS A 166 -12.54 12.99 5.34
N VAL A 167 -13.63 13.67 5.11
CA VAL A 167 -13.67 14.88 4.25
C VAL A 167 -12.71 15.93 4.82
N GLY A 168 -11.74 16.37 4.00
CA GLY A 168 -10.69 17.32 4.43
C GLY A 168 -9.50 16.70 5.16
N GLY A 169 -9.47 15.38 5.37
CA GLY A 169 -8.32 14.70 5.99
C GLY A 169 -7.10 14.67 5.07
N ILE A 170 -5.93 14.99 5.63
CA ILE A 170 -4.64 14.84 4.96
C ILE A 170 -4.15 13.42 5.21
N PRO A 171 -4.00 12.56 4.18
CA PRO A 171 -3.44 11.24 4.34
C PRO A 171 -2.01 11.31 4.88
N ARG A 172 -1.74 10.56 5.95
CA ARG A 172 -0.42 10.50 6.58
C ARG A 172 0.23 9.16 6.32
N ALA A 173 1.48 9.20 5.84
CA ALA A 173 2.26 7.99 5.60
C ALA A 173 3.71 8.15 6.07
N ARG A 174 4.27 7.07 6.61
CA ARG A 174 5.68 6.98 7.00
C ARG A 174 6.28 5.74 6.35
N PHE A 175 7.38 5.94 5.66
CA PHE A 175 8.09 4.88 4.95
C PHE A 175 9.37 4.54 5.70
N LEU A 176 9.56 3.26 6.00
CA LEU A 176 10.76 2.76 6.69
C LEU A 176 11.50 1.82 5.74
N PRO A 177 12.67 2.20 5.23
CA PRO A 177 13.47 1.33 4.38
C PRO A 177 13.98 0.11 5.15
N SER A 178 14.07 -1.03 4.49
CA SER A 178 14.62 -2.29 5.02
C SER A 178 16.05 -2.53 4.53
N SER A 179 16.49 -1.78 3.52
CA SER A 179 17.81 -1.85 2.90
C SER A 179 18.20 -0.50 2.30
N VAL A 180 19.46 -0.37 1.86
CA VAL A 180 19.92 0.81 1.12
C VAL A 180 19.20 0.94 -0.22
N ASP A 181 18.95 -0.17 -0.90
CA ASP A 181 18.20 -0.18 -2.16
C ASP A 181 16.77 0.32 -1.96
N ASP A 182 16.07 -0.14 -0.90
CA ASP A 182 14.76 0.40 -0.52
C ASP A 182 14.80 1.91 -0.29
N LEU A 183 15.86 2.42 0.35
CA LEU A 183 15.99 3.85 0.61
C LEU A 183 16.10 4.65 -0.70
N LEU A 184 16.87 4.16 -1.66
CA LEU A 184 16.99 4.79 -2.99
C LEU A 184 15.67 4.76 -3.75
N GLU A 185 14.98 3.61 -3.74
CA GLU A 185 13.66 3.47 -4.36
C GLU A 185 12.62 4.39 -3.72
N LEU A 186 12.59 4.48 -2.39
CA LEU A 186 11.67 5.34 -1.65
C LEU A 186 11.93 6.82 -1.92
N ALA A 187 13.20 7.25 -2.03
CA ALA A 187 13.55 8.62 -2.38
C ALA A 187 13.09 8.97 -3.81
N ALA A 188 13.28 8.05 -4.77
CA ALA A 188 12.78 8.21 -6.13
C ALA A 188 11.25 8.27 -6.17
N LEU A 189 10.58 7.36 -5.43
CA LEU A 189 9.13 7.31 -5.29
C LEU A 189 8.56 8.62 -4.73
N GLN A 190 9.14 9.14 -3.64
CA GLN A 190 8.73 10.40 -3.04
C GLN A 190 8.86 11.57 -4.03
N SER A 191 9.99 11.64 -4.76
CA SER A 191 10.20 12.64 -5.80
C SER A 191 9.16 12.54 -6.92
N ALA A 192 8.84 11.33 -7.39
CA ALA A 192 7.85 11.10 -8.43
C ALA A 192 6.44 11.52 -7.98
N ILE A 193 6.04 11.14 -6.77
CA ILE A 193 4.74 11.54 -6.19
C ILE A 193 4.63 13.06 -6.07
N GLN A 194 5.68 13.75 -5.59
CA GLN A 194 5.70 15.20 -5.48
C GLN A 194 5.57 15.90 -6.83
N LYS A 195 6.09 15.31 -7.90
CA LYS A 195 5.95 15.80 -9.28
C LYS A 195 4.62 15.43 -9.93
N GLY A 196 3.79 14.61 -9.27
CA GLY A 196 2.54 14.11 -9.83
C GLY A 196 2.75 13.08 -10.94
N GLU A 197 3.90 12.42 -10.97
CA GLU A 197 4.19 11.34 -11.91
C GLU A 197 3.40 10.08 -11.53
N MET A 198 3.07 9.26 -12.52
CA MET A 198 2.35 8.01 -12.37
C MET A 198 3.02 6.90 -13.18
N ASP A 199 2.82 5.67 -12.76
CA ASP A 199 3.32 4.52 -13.51
C ASP A 199 2.67 4.45 -14.89
N ILE A 200 3.49 4.17 -15.91
CA ILE A 200 3.03 3.99 -17.28
C ILE A 200 2.45 2.59 -17.42
N LEU A 201 1.16 2.52 -17.75
CA LEU A 201 0.51 1.25 -18.03
C LEU A 201 1.03 0.66 -19.35
N ARG A 202 1.62 -0.53 -19.26
CA ARG A 202 2.03 -1.33 -20.41
C ARG A 202 1.17 -2.58 -20.44
N PHE A 203 0.32 -2.70 -21.46
CA PHE A 203 -0.40 -3.95 -21.70
C PHE A 203 0.55 -4.94 -22.34
N PRO A 204 0.71 -6.15 -21.78
CA PRO A 204 1.50 -7.18 -22.42
C PRO A 204 0.77 -7.62 -23.70
N GLU A 205 1.48 -7.55 -24.83
CA GLU A 205 0.99 -8.03 -26.13
C GLU A 205 1.48 -9.48 -26.35
N ASN A 206 0.66 -10.28 -27.04
CA ASN A 206 1.01 -11.67 -27.43
C ASN A 206 1.44 -12.57 -26.25
N CYS A 207 0.68 -12.57 -25.16
CA CYS A 207 0.90 -13.44 -24.00
C CYS A 207 0.68 -14.92 -24.36
N LEU A 208 1.68 -15.57 -24.92
CA LEU A 208 1.61 -16.98 -25.33
C LEU A 208 1.44 -17.93 -24.13
N ASP A 209 1.94 -17.57 -22.96
CA ASP A 209 1.74 -18.27 -21.69
C ASP A 209 0.27 -18.32 -21.28
N VAL A 210 -0.46 -17.22 -21.44
CA VAL A 210 -1.91 -17.16 -21.20
C VAL A 210 -2.66 -18.04 -22.21
N VAL A 211 -2.30 -17.96 -23.50
CA VAL A 211 -2.90 -18.80 -24.53
C VAL A 211 -2.67 -20.29 -24.24
N ALA A 212 -1.45 -20.65 -23.81
CA ALA A 212 -1.12 -22.04 -23.48
C ALA A 212 -1.90 -22.60 -22.28
N GLN A 213 -2.38 -21.76 -21.37
CA GLN A 213 -3.23 -22.20 -20.25
C GLN A 213 -4.66 -22.57 -20.66
N PHE A 214 -5.11 -22.09 -21.82
CA PHE A 214 -6.47 -22.35 -22.33
C PHE A 214 -6.50 -23.41 -23.44
N MET A 215 -5.36 -23.99 -23.83
CA MET A 215 -5.25 -25.10 -24.79
C MET A 215 -5.15 -26.45 -24.07
#